data_790efae42929a8a2e497c8d595d04ccb
#
_entry.id   790efae42929a8a2e497c8d595d04ccb
#
_cell.length_a   1.000
_cell.length_b   1.000
_cell.length_c   1.000
_cell.angle_alpha   90.00
_cell.angle_beta   90.00
_cell.angle_gamma   90.00
#
_symmetry.space_group_name_H-M   'P 1'
#
loop_
_entity.id
_entity.type
_entity.pdbx_description
1 polymer ?
#
loop_
_entity_poly.entity_id
_entity_poly.type
_entity_poly.pdbx_seq_one_letter_code
_entity_poly.pdbx_strand_id
1 'polypeptide(L)'
;MGRLALADEALMDADSAKLNDDMHLGRGDSTMIDRRRTTAVLAAVGVLGVAACGADPKVLTSYTPAAGVNGKSATVKVQNLVLINGGGQARVSAAVVSRKDDNIVGITGEPLTSNNSLSGRSFTMRTLNVKLPAQTSVNLTQSKLQVPVEGLSNGLLAKVTIKFASSAPITLDAPVVSSTHPDFAEYASSGIPSARS
;
A
#
# COMPACT_ATOMS: atom_id res chain seq x y z
N MET A 1 8.68 -50.84 18.91
CA MET A 1 10.09 -50.70 19.32
C MET A 1 10.58 -49.40 18.66
N GLY A 2 10.94 -48.33 19.23
CA GLY A 2 11.33 -47.87 20.54
C GLY A 2 11.53 -46.36 20.40
N ARG A 3 11.01 -45.67 21.36
CA ARG A 3 11.63 -44.76 22.35
C ARG A 3 12.32 -43.49 21.78
N LEU A 4 11.70 -42.34 22.08
CA LEU A 4 12.07 -41.39 23.16
C LEU A 4 13.35 -40.57 22.90
N ALA A 5 13.19 -39.26 22.79
CA ALA A 5 13.93 -38.32 23.62
C ALA A 5 13.20 -36.96 23.68
N LEU A 6 12.64 -36.73 24.83
CA LEU A 6 12.38 -35.50 25.53
C LEU A 6 13.73 -34.87 25.97
N ALA A 7 13.67 -33.57 26.20
CA ALA A 7 14.60 -32.68 26.89
C ALA A 7 15.31 -31.72 25.94
N ASP A 8 14.98 -30.44 26.01
CA ASP A 8 15.62 -29.50 26.90
C ASP A 8 14.78 -28.21 27.04
N GLU A 9 14.00 -28.15 28.10
CA GLU A 9 13.57 -26.87 28.72
C GLU A 9 14.61 -26.54 29.78
N ALA A 10 14.99 -25.31 29.82
CA ALA A 10 15.66 -24.61 30.89
C ALA A 10 16.95 -23.95 30.44
N LEU A 11 16.84 -22.67 30.15
CA LEU A 11 17.78 -21.65 30.66
C LEU A 11 17.38 -20.26 30.16
N MET A 12 16.46 -19.62 30.84
CA MET A 12 16.29 -18.18 30.79
C MET A 12 15.72 -17.71 32.11
N ASP A 13 16.60 -17.56 33.06
CA ASP A 13 16.35 -16.67 34.19
C ASP A 13 17.71 -16.16 34.70
N ALA A 14 17.73 -14.91 35.09
CA ALA A 14 18.84 -14.19 35.67
C ALA A 14 19.63 -13.25 34.69
N ASP A 15 19.06 -12.04 34.46
CA ASP A 15 19.82 -10.81 34.66
C ASP A 15 18.91 -9.56 34.69
N SER A 16 18.23 -9.37 35.80
CA SER A 16 17.49 -8.14 36.08
C SER A 16 17.64 -7.74 37.55
N ALA A 17 18.85 -7.48 37.95
CA ALA A 17 19.07 -6.87 39.27
C ALA A 17 20.49 -6.30 39.33
N LYS A 18 20.71 -5.08 38.86
CA LYS A 18 21.75 -4.20 39.36
C LYS A 18 21.77 -2.88 38.60
N LEU A 19 21.03 -1.92 39.10
CA LEU A 19 21.32 -0.49 38.88
C LEU A 19 20.36 0.34 39.77
N ASN A 20 20.60 0.26 41.03
CA ASN A 20 20.10 1.23 42.03
C ASN A 20 21.15 1.29 43.10
N ASP A 21 22.10 2.16 42.95
CA ASP A 21 22.78 2.78 44.09
C ASP A 21 23.81 3.75 43.53
N ASP A 22 23.51 5.03 43.61
CA ASP A 22 24.44 6.11 43.78
C ASP A 22 23.67 7.45 43.77
N MET A 23 22.88 7.60 44.84
CA MET A 23 22.36 8.92 45.18
C MET A 23 23.32 9.51 46.21
N HIS A 24 24.40 10.12 45.72
CA HIS A 24 25.26 10.93 46.54
C HIS A 24 24.63 12.27 46.88
N LEU A 25 24.24 12.39 48.15
CA LEU A 25 23.91 13.64 48.83
C LEU A 25 25.09 14.62 48.81
N GLY A 26 25.03 15.58 47.96
CA GLY A 26 25.84 16.80 47.99
C GLY A 26 25.11 17.90 48.77
N ARG A 27 25.51 18.06 50.00
CA ARG A 27 25.08 19.07 50.95
C ARG A 27 25.91 20.34 50.73
N GLY A 28 25.24 21.48 50.56
CA GLY A 28 25.84 22.77 50.83
C GLY A 28 25.88 23.71 49.67
N ASP A 29 25.07 24.66 49.59
CA ASP A 29 25.40 26.07 49.86
C ASP A 29 24.20 26.96 49.55
N SER A 30 23.73 27.62 50.60
CA SER A 30 22.62 28.58 50.52
C SER A 30 23.18 29.92 50.04
N THR A 31 23.18 30.18 48.75
CA THR A 31 23.26 31.53 48.24
C THR A 31 21.85 32.05 48.02
N MET A 32 21.45 32.98 48.83
CA MET A 32 20.25 33.80 48.63
C MET A 32 20.33 34.50 47.28
N ILE A 33 19.85 33.85 46.25
CA ILE A 33 19.61 34.47 44.94
C ILE A 33 18.20 35.06 44.98
N ASP A 34 18.20 36.35 44.86
CA ASP A 34 17.08 37.28 44.88
C ASP A 34 15.87 36.74 44.10
N ARG A 35 14.84 36.28 44.81
CA ARG A 35 13.58 35.69 44.27
C ARG A 35 12.79 36.61 43.36
N ARG A 36 13.17 37.88 43.26
CA ARG A 36 12.44 38.89 42.44
C ARG A 36 12.90 38.97 40.99
N ARG A 37 14.07 38.44 40.63
CA ARG A 37 14.59 38.47 39.24
C ARG A 37 14.33 37.19 38.44
N THR A 38 14.06 36.08 39.09
CA THR A 38 13.81 34.78 38.43
C THR A 38 12.37 34.64 37.91
N THR A 39 11.41 35.38 38.48
CA THR A 39 10.01 35.31 38.05
C THR A 39 9.75 36.01 36.71
N ALA A 40 10.55 37.01 36.35
CA ALA A 40 10.38 37.77 35.10
C ALA A 40 10.91 37.01 33.89
N VAL A 41 11.92 36.09 34.05
CA VAL A 41 12.50 35.35 32.94
C VAL A 41 11.65 34.13 32.59
N LEU A 42 11.00 33.51 33.57
CA LEU A 42 10.10 32.35 33.32
C LEU A 42 8.80 32.74 32.60
N ALA A 43 8.32 33.99 32.80
CA ALA A 43 7.13 34.48 32.11
C ALA A 43 7.38 34.80 30.62
N ALA A 44 8.62 35.20 30.27
CA ALA A 44 8.97 35.53 28.88
C ALA A 44 9.16 34.25 27.99
N VAL A 45 9.59 33.13 28.58
CA VAL A 45 9.77 31.88 27.83
C VAL A 45 8.42 31.17 27.61
N GLY A 46 7.43 31.35 28.48
CA GLY A 46 6.09 30.78 28.36
C GLY A 46 5.25 31.37 27.21
N VAL A 47 5.50 32.60 26.78
CA VAL A 47 4.72 33.28 25.73
C VAL A 47 5.22 32.90 24.33
N LEU A 48 6.48 32.50 24.18
CA LEU A 48 7.04 32.10 22.88
C LEU A 48 6.67 30.63 22.46
N GLY A 49 6.20 29.81 23.40
CA GLY A 49 5.83 28.41 23.12
C GLY A 49 4.43 28.23 22.53
N VAL A 50 3.56 29.23 22.60
CA VAL A 50 2.15 29.10 22.15
C VAL A 50 1.97 29.57 20.70
N ALA A 51 2.93 30.29 20.12
CA ALA A 51 2.85 30.76 18.73
C ALA A 51 3.20 29.73 17.67
N ALA A 52 3.66 28.53 18.06
CA ALA A 52 4.07 27.49 17.11
C ALA A 52 2.96 26.46 16.75
N CYS A 53 1.77 26.55 17.37
CA CYS A 53 0.67 25.62 17.13
C CYS A 53 -0.41 26.14 16.17
N GLY A 54 -0.11 27.15 15.35
CA GLY A 54 -1.09 27.80 14.48
C GLY A 54 -0.82 27.70 12.98
N ALA A 55 -0.02 26.75 12.52
CA ALA A 55 0.03 26.46 11.09
C ALA A 55 -1.13 25.52 10.76
N ASP A 56 -2.25 26.05 10.34
CA ASP A 56 -3.28 25.25 9.67
C ASP A 56 -2.60 24.44 8.58
N PRO A 57 -2.70 23.11 8.62
CA PRO A 57 -2.23 22.30 7.49
C PRO A 57 -3.08 22.74 6.30
N LYS A 58 -2.53 23.56 5.43
CA LYS A 58 -3.14 23.82 4.13
C LYS A 58 -3.22 22.46 3.44
N VAL A 59 -4.39 21.84 3.50
CA VAL A 59 -4.73 20.75 2.59
C VAL A 59 -4.79 21.37 1.20
N LEU A 60 -3.64 21.43 0.53
CA LEU A 60 -3.45 22.17 -0.71
C LEU A 60 -3.92 21.41 -1.94
N THR A 61 -4.37 20.17 -1.79
CA THR A 61 -4.87 19.40 -2.91
C THR A 61 -6.13 18.67 -2.50
N SER A 62 -7.20 18.88 -3.25
CA SER A 62 -8.32 17.95 -3.29
C SER A 62 -7.73 16.58 -3.61
N TYR A 63 -7.58 15.72 -2.59
CA TYR A 63 -7.19 14.33 -2.81
C TYR A 63 -8.35 13.64 -3.50
N THR A 64 -8.19 13.37 -4.79
CA THR A 64 -9.10 12.47 -5.50
C THR A 64 -8.77 11.05 -5.03
N PRO A 65 -9.68 10.36 -4.33
CA PRO A 65 -9.43 8.99 -3.92
C PRO A 65 -9.07 8.15 -5.16
N ALA A 66 -8.01 7.35 -5.05
CA ALA A 66 -7.65 6.43 -6.12
C ALA A 66 -8.83 5.50 -6.41
N ALA A 67 -9.27 5.44 -7.66
CA ALA A 67 -10.44 4.65 -8.06
C ALA A 67 -10.24 3.13 -7.92
N GLY A 68 -8.98 2.68 -7.70
CA GLY A 68 -8.63 1.27 -7.64
C GLY A 68 -8.55 0.68 -6.25
N VAL A 69 -8.41 -0.64 -6.19
CA VAL A 69 -8.29 -1.41 -4.96
C VAL A 69 -6.85 -1.80 -4.68
N ASN A 70 -6.56 -2.04 -3.39
CA ASN A 70 -5.24 -2.41 -2.93
C ASN A 70 -5.24 -3.82 -2.34
N GLY A 71 -4.14 -4.56 -2.56
CA GLY A 71 -3.94 -5.87 -1.98
C GLY A 71 -2.48 -6.15 -1.65
N LYS A 72 -2.26 -7.15 -0.81
CA LYS A 72 -0.91 -7.55 -0.42
C LYS A 72 -0.81 -9.04 -0.15
N SER A 73 0.34 -9.61 -0.44
CA SER A 73 0.81 -10.88 0.08
C SER A 73 1.97 -10.65 1.06
N ALA A 74 2.63 -11.71 1.50
CA ALA A 74 3.81 -11.58 2.36
C ALA A 74 4.94 -10.75 1.72
N THR A 75 5.09 -10.84 0.40
CA THR A 75 6.22 -10.25 -0.34
C THR A 75 5.82 -9.20 -1.36
N VAL A 76 4.59 -9.20 -1.85
CA VAL A 76 4.13 -8.31 -2.92
C VAL A 76 2.99 -7.43 -2.45
N LYS A 77 2.99 -6.18 -2.89
CA LYS A 77 1.88 -5.23 -2.76
C LYS A 77 1.38 -4.83 -4.14
N VAL A 78 0.08 -4.86 -4.33
CA VAL A 78 -0.63 -4.32 -5.50
C VAL A 78 -1.40 -3.11 -5.03
N GLN A 79 -1.25 -1.99 -5.72
CA GLN A 79 -1.88 -0.73 -5.37
C GLN A 79 -2.67 -0.20 -6.55
N ASN A 80 -3.83 0.35 -6.25
CA ASN A 80 -4.70 1.01 -7.21
C ASN A 80 -5.04 0.14 -8.44
N LEU A 81 -5.38 -1.14 -8.20
CA LEU A 81 -5.82 -2.03 -9.28
C LEU A 81 -7.19 -1.60 -9.79
N VAL A 82 -7.27 -1.31 -11.09
CA VAL A 82 -8.47 -0.94 -11.82
C VAL A 82 -8.43 -1.53 -13.22
N LEU A 83 -9.59 -1.87 -13.77
CA LEU A 83 -9.76 -2.26 -15.17
C LEU A 83 -10.35 -1.07 -15.93
N ILE A 84 -9.58 -0.52 -16.88
CA ILE A 84 -10.01 0.60 -17.74
C ILE A 84 -10.60 0.01 -19.00
N ASN A 85 -11.92 0.07 -19.11
CA ASN A 85 -12.69 -0.50 -20.22
C ASN A 85 -12.88 0.53 -21.33
N GLY A 86 -12.45 0.20 -22.55
CA GLY A 86 -12.63 1.05 -23.71
C GLY A 86 -12.24 0.36 -25.03
N GLY A 87 -13.01 0.64 -26.09
CA GLY A 87 -12.66 0.23 -27.44
C GLY A 87 -12.62 -1.29 -27.69
N GLY A 88 -13.41 -2.08 -26.99
CA GLY A 88 -13.47 -3.53 -27.17
C GLY A 88 -12.43 -4.32 -26.36
N GLN A 89 -11.58 -3.61 -25.61
CA GLN A 89 -10.59 -4.21 -24.69
C GLN A 89 -10.54 -3.45 -23.37
N ALA A 90 -10.19 -4.13 -22.28
CA ALA A 90 -9.91 -3.46 -21.01
C ALA A 90 -8.41 -3.51 -20.73
N ARG A 91 -7.89 -2.43 -20.17
CA ARG A 91 -6.51 -2.32 -19.74
C ARG A 91 -6.41 -2.53 -18.23
N VAL A 92 -5.45 -3.34 -17.81
CA VAL A 92 -5.12 -3.49 -16.39
C VAL A 92 -4.23 -2.32 -15.97
N SER A 93 -4.65 -1.58 -14.97
CA SER A 93 -3.88 -0.50 -14.35
C SER A 93 -3.64 -0.81 -12.89
N ALA A 94 -2.40 -0.79 -12.46
CA ALA A 94 -1.97 -0.97 -11.08
C ALA A 94 -0.51 -0.58 -10.90
N ALA A 95 -0.10 -0.25 -9.70
CA ALA A 95 1.29 -0.23 -9.29
C ALA A 95 1.60 -1.47 -8.45
N VAL A 96 2.68 -2.19 -8.77
CA VAL A 96 3.08 -3.41 -8.10
C VAL A 96 4.49 -3.25 -7.54
N VAL A 97 4.67 -3.56 -6.26
CA VAL A 97 5.97 -3.53 -5.58
C VAL A 97 6.23 -4.89 -4.94
N SER A 98 7.39 -5.48 -5.22
CA SER A 98 7.84 -6.71 -4.57
C SER A 98 9.03 -6.44 -3.65
N ARG A 99 9.11 -7.17 -2.53
CA ARG A 99 10.28 -7.11 -1.62
C ARG A 99 11.49 -7.86 -2.16
N LYS A 100 11.29 -8.79 -3.07
CA LYS A 100 12.32 -9.60 -3.73
C LYS A 100 12.07 -9.58 -5.24
N ASP A 101 13.06 -9.96 -6.01
CA ASP A 101 12.88 -10.16 -7.44
C ASP A 101 11.82 -11.22 -7.70
N ASP A 102 10.86 -10.90 -8.56
CA ASP A 102 9.76 -11.77 -8.96
C ASP A 102 9.29 -11.42 -10.37
N ASN A 103 8.32 -12.15 -10.88
CA ASN A 103 7.68 -11.86 -12.17
C ASN A 103 6.17 -12.06 -12.04
N ILE A 104 5.39 -11.24 -12.74
CA ILE A 104 3.98 -11.54 -12.99
C ILE A 104 3.91 -12.52 -14.15
N VAL A 105 3.38 -13.70 -13.90
CA VAL A 105 3.31 -14.79 -14.88
C VAL A 105 1.91 -15.00 -15.46
N GLY A 106 0.90 -14.39 -14.86
CA GLY A 106 -0.46 -14.45 -15.38
C GLY A 106 -1.42 -13.55 -14.62
N ILE A 107 -2.49 -13.17 -15.30
CA ILE A 107 -3.64 -12.47 -14.72
C ILE A 107 -4.88 -13.23 -15.18
N THR A 108 -5.74 -13.57 -14.24
CA THR A 108 -7.05 -14.17 -14.50
C THR A 108 -8.12 -13.31 -13.84
N GLY A 109 -9.31 -13.35 -14.38
CA GLY A 109 -10.40 -12.63 -13.72
C GLY A 109 -11.75 -13.09 -14.21
N GLU A 110 -12.77 -12.65 -13.49
CA GLU A 110 -14.16 -12.91 -13.78
C GLU A 110 -14.99 -11.67 -13.43
N PRO A 111 -15.78 -11.14 -14.38
CA PRO A 111 -16.69 -10.03 -14.11
C PRO A 111 -17.71 -10.41 -13.03
N LEU A 112 -18.06 -9.45 -12.19
CA LEU A 112 -19.15 -9.58 -11.25
C LEU A 112 -20.42 -8.94 -11.83
N THR A 113 -21.55 -9.53 -11.50
CA THR A 113 -22.87 -8.99 -11.81
C THR A 113 -23.21 -7.83 -10.85
N SER A 114 -24.31 -7.13 -11.10
CA SER A 114 -24.83 -6.08 -10.20
C SER A 114 -25.11 -6.56 -8.78
N ASN A 115 -25.30 -7.86 -8.59
CA ASN A 115 -25.53 -8.49 -7.29
C ASN A 115 -24.21 -9.02 -6.66
N ASN A 116 -23.05 -8.63 -7.19
CA ASN A 116 -21.72 -9.10 -6.77
C ASN A 116 -21.53 -10.63 -6.88
N SER A 117 -22.30 -11.30 -7.72
CA SER A 117 -22.10 -12.70 -8.04
C SER A 117 -21.18 -12.85 -9.25
N LEU A 118 -20.48 -13.97 -9.36
CA LEU A 118 -19.65 -14.28 -10.52
C LEU A 118 -20.53 -14.42 -11.78
N SER A 119 -20.07 -13.86 -12.90
CA SER A 119 -20.84 -13.85 -14.17
C SER A 119 -20.76 -15.17 -14.92
N GLY A 120 -19.87 -16.08 -14.55
CA GLY A 120 -19.57 -17.31 -15.29
C GLY A 120 -18.68 -17.09 -16.53
N ARG A 121 -18.26 -15.86 -16.80
CA ARG A 121 -17.40 -15.50 -17.93
C ARG A 121 -16.02 -15.14 -17.41
N SER A 122 -15.05 -16.00 -17.57
CA SER A 122 -13.68 -15.73 -17.13
C SER A 122 -12.78 -15.28 -18.26
N PHE A 123 -11.84 -14.42 -17.96
CA PHE A 123 -10.74 -14.05 -18.84
C PHE A 123 -9.41 -14.53 -18.26
N THR A 124 -8.47 -14.85 -19.13
CA THR A 124 -7.15 -15.31 -18.72
C THR A 124 -6.08 -14.71 -19.62
N MET A 125 -5.11 -14.04 -19.00
CA MET A 125 -3.84 -13.66 -19.64
C MET A 125 -2.77 -14.62 -19.14
N ARG A 126 -2.37 -15.56 -19.99
CA ARG A 126 -1.28 -16.51 -19.72
C ARG A 126 0.00 -16.02 -20.39
N THR A 127 1.13 -16.53 -19.94
CA THR A 127 2.44 -16.25 -20.55
C THR A 127 2.86 -14.78 -20.42
N LEU A 128 2.52 -14.15 -19.31
CA LEU A 128 3.07 -12.86 -18.96
C LEU A 128 4.49 -13.03 -18.40
N ASN A 129 5.34 -12.06 -18.67
CA ASN A 129 6.68 -11.98 -18.08
C ASN A 129 6.98 -10.50 -17.73
N VAL A 130 6.23 -9.98 -16.76
CA VAL A 130 6.46 -8.65 -16.25
C VAL A 130 7.42 -8.74 -15.07
N LYS A 131 8.64 -8.27 -15.25
CA LYS A 131 9.67 -8.27 -14.22
C LYS A 131 9.29 -7.34 -13.08
N LEU A 132 9.45 -7.81 -11.86
CA LEU A 132 9.28 -7.07 -10.62
C LEU A 132 10.63 -7.02 -9.87
N PRO A 133 11.51 -6.06 -10.16
CA PRO A 133 12.75 -5.91 -9.42
C PRO A 133 12.44 -5.63 -7.95
N ALA A 134 13.28 -6.15 -7.04
CA ALA A 134 13.12 -5.96 -5.61
C ALA A 134 12.98 -4.46 -5.25
N GLN A 135 12.01 -4.14 -4.42
CA GLN A 135 11.77 -2.81 -3.87
C GLN A 135 11.53 -1.70 -4.92
N THR A 136 11.24 -2.10 -6.16
CA THR A 136 10.94 -1.17 -7.26
C THR A 136 9.46 -1.20 -7.58
N SER A 137 8.86 -0.01 -7.78
CA SER A 137 7.47 0.09 -8.23
C SER A 137 7.39 -0.10 -9.73
N VAL A 138 6.59 -1.10 -10.15
CA VAL A 138 6.30 -1.38 -11.55
C VAL A 138 4.87 -0.96 -11.87
N ASN A 139 4.72 -0.06 -12.84
CA ASN A 139 3.41 0.43 -13.28
C ASN A 139 2.88 -0.45 -14.43
N LEU A 140 1.83 -1.23 -14.17
CA LEU A 140 1.22 -2.11 -15.15
C LEU A 140 0.48 -1.37 -16.28
N THR A 141 0.05 -0.14 -16.03
CA THR A 141 -0.61 0.70 -17.05
C THR A 141 0.31 0.92 -18.24
N GLN A 142 1.60 1.10 -17.99
CA GLN A 142 2.62 1.26 -19.03
C GLN A 142 2.92 -0.04 -19.78
N SER A 143 2.69 -1.19 -19.14
CA SER A 143 2.92 -2.50 -19.76
C SER A 143 1.87 -2.88 -20.82
N LYS A 144 0.87 -2.02 -21.04
CA LYS A 144 -0.21 -2.20 -22.03
C LYS A 144 -0.91 -3.56 -21.94
N LEU A 145 -1.07 -4.08 -20.72
CA LEU A 145 -1.75 -5.35 -20.46
C LEU A 145 -3.24 -5.19 -20.77
N GLN A 146 -3.71 -5.90 -21.80
CA GLN A 146 -5.09 -5.85 -22.24
C GLN A 146 -5.80 -7.17 -21.93
N VAL A 147 -7.02 -7.09 -21.46
CA VAL A 147 -7.90 -8.22 -21.20
C VAL A 147 -9.13 -8.13 -22.09
N PRO A 148 -9.73 -9.26 -22.48
CA PRO A 148 -11.00 -9.25 -23.21
C PRO A 148 -12.09 -8.53 -22.40
N VAL A 149 -12.95 -7.79 -23.07
CA VAL A 149 -14.02 -6.98 -22.45
C VAL A 149 -15.29 -7.78 -22.22
N GLU A 150 -15.38 -9.00 -22.73
CA GLU A 150 -16.60 -9.80 -22.65
C GLU A 150 -17.10 -9.94 -21.19
N GLY A 151 -18.26 -9.36 -20.96
CA GLY A 151 -18.89 -9.32 -19.64
C GLY A 151 -18.42 -8.24 -18.67
N LEU A 152 -17.38 -7.45 -19.03
CA LEU A 152 -17.00 -6.28 -18.22
C LEU A 152 -17.97 -5.12 -18.45
N SER A 153 -18.56 -4.63 -17.38
CA SER A 153 -19.49 -3.50 -17.41
C SER A 153 -18.93 -2.34 -16.57
N ASN A 154 -18.94 -1.14 -17.14
CA ASN A 154 -18.50 0.05 -16.42
C ASN A 154 -19.34 0.28 -15.17
N GLY A 155 -18.68 0.62 -14.06
CA GLY A 155 -19.30 0.82 -12.77
C GLY A 155 -19.53 -0.46 -11.95
N LEU A 156 -19.25 -1.64 -12.51
CA LEU A 156 -19.26 -2.91 -11.78
C LEU A 156 -17.84 -3.32 -11.37
N LEU A 157 -17.75 -4.44 -10.66
CA LEU A 157 -16.51 -5.03 -10.23
C LEU A 157 -16.12 -6.24 -11.08
N ALA A 158 -14.85 -6.60 -11.06
CA ALA A 158 -14.37 -7.87 -11.57
C ALA A 158 -13.40 -8.48 -10.54
N LYS A 159 -13.57 -9.76 -10.24
CA LYS A 159 -12.64 -10.51 -9.41
C LYS A 159 -11.38 -10.80 -10.23
N VAL A 160 -10.27 -10.18 -9.87
CA VAL A 160 -8.99 -10.28 -10.58
C VAL A 160 -7.97 -10.99 -9.71
N THR A 161 -7.30 -12.00 -10.26
CA THR A 161 -6.20 -12.72 -9.61
C THR A 161 -4.91 -12.49 -10.39
N ILE A 162 -3.92 -11.92 -9.74
CA ILE A 162 -2.56 -11.73 -10.27
C ILE A 162 -1.69 -12.88 -9.74
N LYS A 163 -1.06 -13.60 -10.65
CA LYS A 163 -0.17 -14.73 -10.36
C LYS A 163 1.28 -14.31 -10.53
N PHE A 164 2.09 -14.67 -9.55
CA PHE A 164 3.52 -14.40 -9.51
C PHE A 164 4.31 -15.69 -9.67
N ALA A 165 5.56 -15.59 -10.10
CA ALA A 165 6.44 -16.76 -10.25
C ALA A 165 6.84 -17.38 -8.91
N SER A 166 7.13 -16.52 -7.91
CA SER A 166 7.66 -16.96 -6.60
C SER A 166 6.78 -16.57 -5.42
N SER A 167 5.87 -15.62 -5.59
CA SER A 167 5.01 -15.12 -4.51
C SER A 167 3.60 -15.72 -4.59
N ALA A 168 2.90 -15.72 -3.46
CA ALA A 168 1.50 -16.11 -3.42
C ALA A 168 0.63 -15.20 -4.31
N PRO A 169 -0.36 -15.75 -5.03
CA PRO A 169 -1.26 -14.94 -5.85
C PRO A 169 -2.07 -13.96 -5.00
N ILE A 170 -2.47 -12.86 -5.61
CA ILE A 170 -3.31 -11.83 -4.98
C ILE A 170 -4.61 -11.75 -5.77
N THR A 171 -5.74 -11.91 -5.07
CA THR A 171 -7.09 -11.78 -5.65
C THR A 171 -7.77 -10.56 -5.07
N LEU A 172 -8.35 -9.72 -5.95
CA LEU A 172 -9.01 -8.46 -5.60
C LEU A 172 -10.28 -8.29 -6.44
N ASP A 173 -11.28 -7.65 -5.87
CA ASP A 173 -12.47 -7.21 -6.60
C ASP A 173 -12.20 -5.79 -7.15
N ALA A 174 -11.69 -5.73 -8.38
CA ALA A 174 -11.25 -4.51 -9.03
C ALA A 174 -12.43 -3.78 -9.70
N PRO A 175 -12.54 -2.45 -9.58
CA PRO A 175 -13.54 -1.68 -10.28
C PRO A 175 -13.26 -1.66 -11.79
N VAL A 176 -14.33 -1.69 -12.58
CA VAL A 176 -14.31 -1.50 -14.02
C VAL A 176 -14.75 -0.07 -14.32
N VAL A 177 -13.85 0.74 -14.85
CA VAL A 177 -14.09 2.15 -15.17
C VAL A 177 -14.08 2.38 -16.67
N SER A 178 -14.83 3.39 -17.11
CA SER A 178 -14.81 3.78 -18.52
C SER A 178 -13.52 4.52 -18.87
N SER A 179 -12.94 4.22 -20.02
CA SER A 179 -11.84 5.00 -20.60
C SER A 179 -12.24 6.43 -20.98
N THR A 180 -13.56 6.72 -21.06
CA THR A 180 -14.06 8.07 -21.32
C THR A 180 -14.10 8.94 -20.05
N HIS A 181 -13.85 8.35 -18.87
CA HIS A 181 -13.75 9.12 -17.63
C HIS A 181 -12.52 10.05 -17.71
N PRO A 182 -12.62 11.33 -17.30
CA PRO A 182 -11.54 12.31 -17.44
C PRO A 182 -10.19 11.83 -16.88
N ASP A 183 -10.19 11.15 -15.75
CA ASP A 183 -8.97 10.66 -15.08
C ASP A 183 -8.27 9.53 -15.85
N PHE A 184 -8.95 8.91 -16.83
CA PHE A 184 -8.45 7.76 -17.58
C PHE A 184 -8.40 8.00 -19.09
N ALA A 185 -8.82 9.18 -19.57
CA ALA A 185 -8.88 9.51 -21.00
C ALA A 185 -7.50 9.42 -21.69
N GLU A 186 -6.43 9.74 -20.97
CA GLU A 186 -5.07 9.61 -21.46
C GLU A 186 -4.70 8.16 -21.81
N TYR A 187 -5.23 7.20 -21.07
CA TYR A 187 -4.95 5.79 -21.29
C TYR A 187 -5.79 5.16 -22.40
N ALA A 188 -6.91 5.78 -22.77
CA ALA A 188 -7.75 5.35 -23.88
C ALA A 188 -7.07 5.62 -25.23
N SER A 189 -6.39 6.76 -25.34
CA SER A 189 -5.77 7.22 -26.61
C SER A 189 -4.44 6.56 -26.93
N SER A 190 -3.76 5.97 -25.96
CA SER A 190 -2.39 5.46 -26.12
C SER A 190 -2.27 4.03 -26.64
N GLY A 191 -3.21 3.53 -27.46
CA GLY A 191 -2.98 2.21 -28.04
C GLY A 191 -4.14 1.39 -28.58
N ILE A 192 -5.25 2.01 -28.96
CA ILE A 192 -6.27 1.32 -29.76
C ILE A 192 -6.06 1.76 -31.19
N PRO A 193 -5.60 0.88 -32.11
CA PRO A 193 -5.70 1.21 -33.54
C PRO A 193 -7.20 1.40 -33.85
N SER A 194 -7.60 2.62 -34.18
CA SER A 194 -8.90 2.85 -34.81
C SER A 194 -9.04 1.83 -35.93
N ALA A 195 -9.99 0.92 -35.80
CA ALA A 195 -10.42 0.13 -36.94
C ALA A 195 -10.92 1.16 -37.99
N ARG A 196 -10.09 1.45 -39.00
CA ARG A 196 -10.52 2.20 -40.18
C ARG A 196 -11.53 1.31 -40.88
N SER A 197 -12.77 1.77 -40.89
CA SER A 197 -13.84 1.32 -41.77
C SER A 197 -13.44 1.56 -43.24
#